data_17ef38a9d3e118b862075c5f7a4831d2
#
_entry.id   17ef38a9d3e118b862075c5f7a4831d2
#
_cell.length_a   1.000
_cell.length_b   1.000
_cell.length_c   1.000
_cell.angle_alpha   90.00
_cell.angle_beta   90.00
_cell.angle_gamma   90.00
#
_symmetry.space_group_name_H-M   'P 1'
#
loop_
_entity.id
_entity.type
_entity.pdbx_description
1 polymer ?
#
loop_
_entity_poly.entity_id
_entity_poly.type
_entity_poly.pdbx_seq_one_letter_code
_entity_poly.pdbx_strand_id
1 'polypeptide(L)'
;MLPAAAAQALALLLVTVSAPYLARAAWPLRAPAPALLLWQALGLAGGLLALEVAATVALAPVGDTFGRALAALPAQLTWWAWLSAGVFAAVLLRLLGVLAASTVRMVRDRHRHRVLVDLVATRNPLLRETHVVDHDLPVAYCLPGLRPRVVVSRGVLAALDEGELRAVLDHELAHVTARHDLVVLPFVALGATFPRLPAVRCAQQQVALLVEVLADDRATRRHDRRVLARALCKVGAGQAPAGGLGIAGSGGPAVSGSAVLVRADRLLDPPAPLPIAALAAVLVAVVLVLALPVLGLLLPQL
;
A
#
# COMPACT_ATOMS: atom_id res chain seq x y z
N MET A 1 -4.99 11.23 32.46
CA MET A 1 -4.62 10.19 31.47
C MET A 1 -5.75 9.27 30.98
N LEU A 2 -6.65 8.77 31.84
CA LEU A 2 -7.76 7.90 31.38
C LEU A 2 -8.68 8.56 30.31
N PRO A 3 -9.09 9.83 30.43
CA PRO A 3 -9.90 10.48 29.39
C PRO A 3 -9.12 10.64 28.07
N ALA A 4 -7.81 10.86 28.13
CA ALA A 4 -6.97 10.92 26.93
C ALA A 4 -6.88 9.54 26.24
N ALA A 5 -6.68 8.46 26.99
CA ALA A 5 -6.70 7.10 26.45
C ALA A 5 -8.05 6.77 25.78
N ALA A 6 -9.17 7.21 26.38
CA ALA A 6 -10.49 7.04 25.80
C ALA A 6 -10.65 7.83 24.48
N ALA A 7 -10.18 9.07 24.43
CA ALA A 7 -10.20 9.89 23.21
C ALA A 7 -9.34 9.27 22.10
N GLN A 8 -8.13 8.82 22.43
CA GLN A 8 -7.23 8.12 21.50
C GLN A 8 -7.84 6.81 20.98
N ALA A 9 -8.47 6.02 21.87
CA ALA A 9 -9.17 4.79 21.50
C ALA A 9 -10.36 5.07 20.59
N LEU A 10 -11.12 6.12 20.86
CA LEU A 10 -12.21 6.57 19.98
C LEU A 10 -11.70 6.99 18.61
N ALA A 11 -10.60 7.76 18.56
CA ALA A 11 -9.97 8.16 17.30
C ALA A 11 -9.49 6.93 16.50
N LEU A 12 -8.86 5.96 17.16
CA LEU A 12 -8.46 4.69 16.55
C LEU A 12 -9.65 3.90 16.01
N LEU A 13 -10.74 3.85 16.77
CA LEU A 13 -11.99 3.21 16.33
C LEU A 13 -12.55 3.90 15.08
N LEU A 14 -12.63 5.24 15.06
CA LEU A 14 -13.11 6.02 13.91
C LEU A 14 -12.26 5.77 12.67
N VAL A 15 -10.93 5.79 12.79
CA VAL A 15 -10.00 5.46 11.70
C VAL A 15 -10.23 4.04 11.18
N THR A 16 -10.45 3.08 12.07
CA THR A 16 -10.65 1.66 11.70
C THR A 16 -12.01 1.44 11.02
N VAL A 17 -13.06 2.08 11.54
CA VAL A 17 -14.43 1.98 11.00
C VAL A 17 -14.57 2.74 9.68
N SER A 18 -13.83 3.83 9.46
CA SER A 18 -13.89 4.58 8.19
C SER A 18 -13.38 3.79 6.98
N ALA A 19 -12.45 2.85 7.19
CA ALA A 19 -11.83 2.08 6.11
C ALA A 19 -12.82 1.32 5.18
N PRO A 20 -13.79 0.53 5.68
CA PRO A 20 -14.76 -0.15 4.81
C PRO A 20 -15.72 0.80 4.09
N TYR A 21 -16.01 1.99 4.65
CA TYR A 21 -16.80 3.01 3.96
C TYR A 21 -16.02 3.64 2.82
N LEU A 22 -14.77 4.01 3.07
CA LEU A 22 -13.88 4.54 2.05
C LEU A 22 -13.65 3.51 0.91
N ALA A 23 -13.54 2.22 1.25
CA ALA A 23 -13.37 1.15 0.28
C ALA A 23 -14.56 0.98 -0.67
N ARG A 24 -15.78 1.33 -0.21
CA ARG A 24 -17.01 1.25 -1.03
C ARG A 24 -17.30 2.54 -1.81
N ALA A 25 -16.59 3.61 -1.52
CA ALA A 25 -16.80 4.90 -2.17
C ALA A 25 -16.33 4.85 -3.63
N ALA A 26 -17.06 5.52 -4.53
CA ALA A 26 -16.70 5.58 -5.95
C ALA A 26 -15.67 6.68 -6.26
N TRP A 27 -15.55 7.71 -5.41
CA TRP A 27 -14.68 8.84 -5.67
C TRP A 27 -13.18 8.52 -5.72
N PRO A 28 -12.62 7.49 -5.01
CA PRO A 28 -11.22 7.14 -5.11
C PRO A 28 -10.74 6.84 -6.54
N LEU A 29 -11.61 6.26 -7.36
CA LEU A 29 -11.29 6.00 -8.77
C LEU A 29 -11.32 7.26 -9.64
N ARG A 30 -11.95 8.36 -9.16
CA ARG A 30 -11.97 9.67 -9.84
C ARG A 30 -10.73 10.51 -9.50
N ALA A 31 -10.14 10.31 -8.32
CA ALA A 31 -8.95 11.01 -7.83
C ALA A 31 -8.01 10.04 -7.09
N PRO A 32 -7.33 9.13 -7.81
CA PRO A 32 -6.58 8.03 -7.19
C PRO A 32 -5.40 8.50 -6.33
N ALA A 33 -4.70 9.58 -6.71
CA ALA A 33 -3.55 10.08 -5.94
C ALA A 33 -3.97 10.66 -4.57
N PRO A 34 -4.97 11.57 -4.46
CA PRO A 34 -5.50 12.00 -3.17
C PRO A 34 -6.10 10.86 -2.33
N ALA A 35 -6.78 9.90 -2.97
CA ALA A 35 -7.30 8.73 -2.29
C ALA A 35 -6.17 7.88 -1.68
N LEU A 36 -5.09 7.69 -2.42
CA LEU A 36 -3.91 6.97 -1.94
C LEU A 36 -3.26 7.69 -0.76
N LEU A 37 -3.14 9.03 -0.81
CA LEU A 37 -2.66 9.84 0.32
C LEU A 37 -3.55 9.67 1.55
N LEU A 38 -4.88 9.65 1.39
CA LEU A 38 -5.79 9.43 2.51
C LEU A 38 -5.61 8.03 3.12
N TRP A 39 -5.42 6.98 2.30
CA TRP A 39 -5.12 5.64 2.81
C TRP A 39 -3.78 5.60 3.57
N GLN A 40 -2.74 6.28 3.08
CA GLN A 40 -1.46 6.41 3.79
C GLN A 40 -1.64 7.11 5.14
N ALA A 41 -2.41 8.20 5.17
CA ALA A 41 -2.72 8.93 6.40
C ALA A 41 -3.48 8.06 7.41
N LEU A 42 -4.51 7.32 6.97
CA LEU A 42 -5.26 6.40 7.82
C LEU A 42 -4.38 5.27 8.38
N GLY A 43 -3.52 4.68 7.54
CA GLY A 43 -2.60 3.62 7.97
C GLY A 43 -1.58 4.12 9.00
N LEU A 44 -0.99 5.29 8.77
CA LEU A 44 -0.02 5.90 9.69
C LEU A 44 -0.69 6.34 11.01
N ALA A 45 -1.79 7.09 10.92
CA ALA A 45 -2.54 7.54 12.09
C ALA A 45 -3.05 6.36 12.93
N GLY A 46 -3.60 5.32 12.28
CA GLY A 46 -4.05 4.11 12.97
C GLY A 46 -2.92 3.38 13.71
N GLY A 47 -1.74 3.27 13.09
CA GLY A 47 -0.56 2.69 13.74
C GLY A 47 -0.06 3.50 14.93
N LEU A 48 0.01 4.84 14.79
CA LEU A 48 0.44 5.75 15.86
C LEU A 48 -0.57 5.77 17.02
N LEU A 49 -1.87 5.90 16.74
CA LEU A 49 -2.92 5.86 17.76
C LEU A 49 -2.92 4.55 18.54
N ALA A 50 -2.69 3.42 17.88
CA ALA A 50 -2.59 2.13 18.58
C ALA A 50 -1.41 2.10 19.58
N LEU A 51 -0.27 2.70 19.19
CA LEU A 51 0.88 2.85 20.08
C LEU A 51 0.60 3.84 21.23
N GLU A 52 -0.06 4.95 20.92
CA GLU A 52 -0.40 5.97 21.93
C GLU A 52 -1.37 5.45 22.98
N VAL A 53 -2.42 4.74 22.57
CA VAL A 53 -3.34 4.10 23.53
C VAL A 53 -2.57 3.18 24.47
N ALA A 54 -1.70 2.32 23.93
CA ALA A 54 -0.89 1.42 24.74
C ALA A 54 0.06 2.19 25.68
N ALA A 55 0.73 3.24 25.21
CA ALA A 55 1.62 4.08 25.99
C ALA A 55 0.87 4.86 27.10
N THR A 56 -0.27 5.46 26.76
CA THR A 56 -1.08 6.24 27.72
C THR A 56 -1.64 5.35 28.82
N VAL A 57 -2.11 4.15 28.48
CA VAL A 57 -2.57 3.17 29.48
C VAL A 57 -1.40 2.70 30.36
N ALA A 58 -0.21 2.49 29.77
CA ALA A 58 0.98 2.11 30.49
C ALA A 58 1.41 3.15 31.53
N LEU A 59 1.32 4.43 31.17
CA LEU A 59 1.82 5.55 31.99
C LEU A 59 0.76 6.12 32.94
N ALA A 60 -0.54 5.80 32.73
CA ALA A 60 -1.65 6.31 33.53
C ALA A 60 -1.47 6.15 35.05
N PRO A 61 -0.89 5.05 35.59
CA PRO A 61 -0.67 4.91 37.02
C PRO A 61 0.46 5.79 37.59
N VAL A 62 1.35 6.29 36.72
CA VAL A 62 2.62 6.95 37.13
C VAL A 62 2.49 8.47 37.14
N GLY A 63 1.56 9.05 36.38
CA GLY A 63 1.36 10.48 36.33
C GLY A 63 0.12 10.90 35.56
N ASP A 64 -0.25 12.17 35.73
CA ASP A 64 -1.40 12.79 35.10
C ASP A 64 -1.12 13.29 33.67
N THR A 65 0.14 13.53 33.33
CA THR A 65 0.60 13.91 31.99
C THR A 65 1.70 12.98 31.50
N PHE A 66 1.84 12.85 30.17
CA PHE A 66 2.84 11.98 29.54
C PHE A 66 4.27 12.34 29.97
N GLY A 67 4.61 13.62 30.03
CA GLY A 67 5.94 14.12 30.42
C GLY A 67 6.26 13.84 31.90
N ARG A 68 5.30 14.09 32.81
CA ARG A 68 5.46 13.78 34.26
C ARG A 68 5.55 12.30 34.52
N ALA A 69 4.72 11.51 33.84
CA ALA A 69 4.77 10.06 33.97
C ALA A 69 6.10 9.50 33.48
N LEU A 70 6.65 10.00 32.38
CA LEU A 70 7.95 9.58 31.86
C LEU A 70 9.10 9.96 32.83
N ALA A 71 9.04 11.17 33.44
CA ALA A 71 10.02 11.60 34.43
C ALA A 71 9.96 10.84 35.76
N ALA A 72 8.77 10.36 36.15
CA ALA A 72 8.54 9.62 37.39
C ALA A 72 8.74 8.10 37.28
N LEU A 73 8.97 7.59 36.06
CA LEU A 73 9.13 6.17 35.77
C LEU A 73 10.09 5.40 36.71
N PRO A 74 11.27 5.93 37.13
CA PRO A 74 12.18 5.19 37.95
C PRO A 74 11.67 4.94 39.38
N ALA A 75 10.74 5.76 39.89
CA ALA A 75 10.40 5.81 41.31
C ALA A 75 9.10 5.07 41.70
N GLN A 76 8.17 4.82 40.79
CA GLN A 76 6.81 4.38 41.15
C GLN A 76 6.21 3.33 40.20
N LEU A 77 7.01 2.43 39.64
CA LEU A 77 6.51 1.38 38.75
C LEU A 77 5.71 0.32 39.51
N THR A 78 4.38 0.43 39.45
CA THR A 78 3.45 -0.63 39.83
C THR A 78 3.50 -1.78 38.82
N TRP A 79 3.09 -2.98 39.20
CA TRP A 79 3.03 -4.14 38.29
C TRP A 79 2.17 -3.88 37.02
N TRP A 80 1.14 -3.06 37.15
CA TRP A 80 0.31 -2.65 35.99
C TRP A 80 1.10 -1.80 35.00
N ALA A 81 1.96 -0.90 35.46
CA ALA A 81 2.81 -0.08 34.57
C ALA A 81 3.81 -0.96 33.80
N TRP A 82 4.39 -1.97 34.49
CA TRP A 82 5.25 -2.96 33.82
C TRP A 82 4.50 -3.79 32.78
N LEU A 83 3.27 -4.25 33.09
CA LEU A 83 2.44 -4.98 32.14
C LEU A 83 2.13 -4.14 30.90
N SER A 84 1.71 -2.89 31.07
CA SER A 84 1.34 -2.00 29.98
C SER A 84 2.57 -1.55 29.17
N ALA A 85 3.71 -1.29 29.82
CA ALA A 85 4.98 -1.06 29.13
C ALA A 85 5.42 -2.29 28.31
N GLY A 86 5.20 -3.48 28.84
CA GLY A 86 5.43 -4.74 28.13
C GLY A 86 4.52 -4.87 26.88
N VAL A 87 3.24 -4.54 27.00
CA VAL A 87 2.30 -4.53 25.85
C VAL A 87 2.71 -3.50 24.81
N PHE A 88 3.05 -2.28 25.22
CA PHE A 88 3.57 -1.25 24.31
C PHE A 88 4.83 -1.72 23.57
N ALA A 89 5.81 -2.22 24.31
CA ALA A 89 7.05 -2.74 23.74
C ALA A 89 6.78 -3.91 22.79
N ALA A 90 5.90 -4.83 23.15
CA ALA A 90 5.53 -5.97 22.29
C ALA A 90 4.87 -5.51 20.99
N VAL A 91 3.94 -4.55 21.04
CA VAL A 91 3.28 -3.98 19.83
C VAL A 91 4.31 -3.26 18.97
N LEU A 92 5.14 -2.41 19.56
CA LEU A 92 6.18 -1.67 18.84
C LEU A 92 7.19 -2.60 18.18
N LEU A 93 7.73 -3.56 18.93
CA LEU A 93 8.70 -4.54 18.42
C LEU A 93 8.08 -5.41 17.33
N ARG A 94 6.80 -5.79 17.47
CA ARG A 94 6.09 -6.52 16.44
C ARG A 94 5.95 -5.69 15.16
N LEU A 95 5.51 -4.42 15.26
CA LEU A 95 5.37 -3.54 14.09
C LEU A 95 6.71 -3.32 13.38
N LEU A 96 7.74 -2.94 14.14
CA LEU A 96 9.09 -2.72 13.59
C LEU A 96 9.71 -4.01 13.04
N GLY A 97 9.58 -5.11 13.77
CA GLY A 97 10.10 -6.41 13.36
C GLY A 97 9.42 -6.94 12.10
N VAL A 98 8.10 -6.81 11.99
CA VAL A 98 7.35 -7.20 10.78
C VAL A 98 7.71 -6.29 9.61
N LEU A 99 7.83 -4.97 9.83
CA LEU A 99 8.25 -4.03 8.79
C LEU A 99 9.66 -4.35 8.29
N ALA A 100 10.61 -4.54 9.20
CA ALA A 100 11.99 -4.91 8.87
C ALA A 100 12.03 -6.26 8.12
N ALA A 101 11.35 -7.28 8.63
CA ALA A 101 11.27 -8.59 7.98
C ALA A 101 10.62 -8.52 6.60
N SER A 102 9.57 -7.71 6.42
CA SER A 102 8.90 -7.51 5.13
C SER A 102 9.83 -6.79 4.14
N THR A 103 10.56 -5.77 4.60
CA THR A 103 11.55 -5.05 3.79
C THR A 103 12.70 -5.98 3.37
N VAL A 104 13.25 -6.74 4.31
CA VAL A 104 14.34 -7.69 4.03
C VAL A 104 13.88 -8.77 3.04
N ARG A 105 12.70 -9.36 3.26
CA ARG A 105 12.12 -10.34 2.32
C ARG A 105 11.96 -9.73 0.94
N MET A 106 11.35 -8.55 0.83
CA MET A 106 11.16 -7.85 -0.44
C MET A 106 12.49 -7.62 -1.17
N VAL A 107 13.53 -7.15 -0.46
CA VAL A 107 14.87 -6.91 -1.06
C VAL A 107 15.52 -8.22 -1.50
N ARG A 108 15.44 -9.26 -0.67
CA ARG A 108 16.01 -10.60 -1.01
C ARG A 108 15.31 -11.24 -2.20
N ASP A 109 13.97 -11.21 -2.23
CA ASP A 109 13.18 -11.79 -3.30
C ASP A 109 13.46 -11.07 -4.62
N ARG A 110 13.58 -9.74 -4.61
CA ARG A 110 14.02 -8.95 -5.76
C ARG A 110 15.42 -9.34 -6.24
N HIS A 111 16.35 -9.47 -5.30
CA HIS A 111 17.71 -9.85 -5.65
C HIS A 111 17.74 -11.26 -6.30
N ARG A 112 17.07 -12.23 -5.67
CA ARG A 112 16.94 -13.60 -6.22
C ARG A 112 16.32 -13.60 -7.61
N HIS A 113 15.21 -12.85 -7.76
CA HIS A 113 14.50 -12.77 -9.04
C HIS A 113 15.37 -12.15 -10.13
N ARG A 114 16.15 -11.11 -9.80
CA ARG A 114 17.12 -10.51 -10.73
C ARG A 114 18.18 -11.49 -11.18
N VAL A 115 18.75 -12.24 -10.25
CA VAL A 115 19.76 -13.27 -10.57
C VAL A 115 19.15 -14.34 -11.48
N LEU A 116 17.94 -14.80 -11.20
CA LEU A 116 17.25 -15.78 -12.04
C LEU A 116 16.99 -15.24 -13.46
N VAL A 117 16.49 -13.99 -13.57
CA VAL A 117 16.26 -13.36 -14.87
C VAL A 117 17.58 -13.22 -15.65
N ASP A 118 18.68 -12.84 -15.00
CA ASP A 118 19.99 -12.73 -15.64
C ASP A 118 20.52 -14.07 -16.16
N LEU A 119 20.12 -15.19 -15.54
CA LEU A 119 20.55 -16.54 -15.93
C LEU A 119 19.69 -17.14 -17.07
N VAL A 120 18.38 -16.84 -17.08
CA VAL A 120 17.41 -17.52 -17.95
C VAL A 120 16.97 -16.65 -19.12
N ALA A 121 16.97 -15.32 -18.96
CA ALA A 121 16.46 -14.41 -19.98
C ALA A 121 17.50 -14.11 -21.06
N THR A 122 17.06 -14.16 -22.32
CA THR A 122 17.84 -13.66 -23.47
C THR A 122 17.59 -12.16 -23.62
N ARG A 123 18.67 -11.39 -23.81
CA ARG A 123 18.55 -9.96 -24.13
C ARG A 123 18.08 -9.80 -25.57
N ASN A 124 16.98 -9.07 -25.76
CA ASN A 124 16.53 -8.72 -27.10
C ASN A 124 17.17 -7.38 -27.51
N PRO A 125 18.05 -7.36 -28.53
CA PRO A 125 18.74 -6.14 -28.97
C PRO A 125 17.79 -5.11 -29.58
N LEU A 126 16.59 -5.51 -30.04
CA LEU A 126 15.59 -4.63 -30.65
C LEU A 126 14.72 -3.90 -29.60
N LEU A 127 14.59 -4.47 -28.41
CA LEU A 127 13.85 -3.87 -27.31
C LEU A 127 14.86 -3.48 -26.21
N ARG A 128 15.26 -2.20 -26.21
CA ARG A 128 16.25 -1.68 -25.24
C ARG A 128 15.96 -2.14 -23.81
N GLU A 129 16.94 -2.80 -23.17
CA GLU A 129 16.92 -3.25 -21.76
C GLU A 129 15.82 -4.26 -21.40
N THR A 130 15.16 -4.88 -22.39
CA THR A 130 14.12 -5.89 -22.17
C THR A 130 14.70 -7.29 -22.16
N HIS A 131 14.35 -8.04 -21.14
CA HIS A 131 14.72 -9.44 -20.95
C HIS A 131 13.56 -10.32 -21.38
N VAL A 132 13.78 -11.18 -22.35
CA VAL A 132 12.75 -12.12 -22.84
C VAL A 132 12.94 -13.46 -22.12
N VAL A 133 11.88 -13.93 -21.47
CA VAL A 133 11.84 -15.25 -20.81
C VAL A 133 11.01 -16.21 -21.66
N ASP A 134 11.50 -17.42 -21.82
CA ASP A 134 10.80 -18.49 -22.53
C ASP A 134 9.68 -19.08 -21.65
N HIS A 135 8.49 -18.45 -21.74
CA HIS A 135 7.31 -18.83 -20.99
C HIS A 135 6.05 -18.53 -21.82
N ASP A 136 5.14 -19.51 -21.92
CA ASP A 136 3.97 -19.43 -22.80
C ASP A 136 2.85 -18.53 -22.26
N LEU A 137 2.73 -18.37 -20.92
CA LEU A 137 1.76 -17.44 -20.36
C LEU A 137 2.17 -15.99 -20.61
N PRO A 138 1.21 -15.11 -20.99
CA PRO A 138 1.49 -13.70 -21.24
C PRO A 138 1.79 -12.97 -19.93
N VAL A 139 3.06 -12.72 -19.65
CA VAL A 139 3.56 -12.03 -18.46
C VAL A 139 4.52 -10.93 -18.85
N ALA A 140 4.27 -9.72 -18.35
CA ALA A 140 5.19 -8.60 -18.42
C ALA A 140 5.31 -7.98 -17.03
N TYR A 141 6.51 -7.63 -16.60
CA TYR A 141 6.76 -6.94 -15.34
C TYR A 141 8.08 -6.20 -15.33
N CYS A 142 8.20 -5.23 -14.45
CA CYS A 142 9.42 -4.48 -14.27
C CYS A 142 10.06 -4.81 -12.92
N LEU A 143 11.36 -5.11 -12.92
CA LEU A 143 12.15 -5.33 -11.71
C LEU A 143 12.77 -4.01 -11.26
N PRO A 144 12.36 -3.44 -10.11
CA PRO A 144 12.91 -2.20 -9.60
C PRO A 144 14.36 -2.37 -9.12
N GLY A 145 15.14 -1.30 -9.23
CA GLY A 145 16.53 -1.24 -8.78
C GLY A 145 17.24 -0.03 -9.33
N LEU A 146 18.57 0.08 -9.11
CA LEU A 146 19.40 1.16 -9.66
C LEU A 146 19.33 1.22 -11.20
N ARG A 147 19.23 0.06 -11.83
CA ARG A 147 18.92 -0.09 -13.25
C ARG A 147 17.67 -0.96 -13.34
N PRO A 148 16.49 -0.40 -13.61
CA PRO A 148 15.27 -1.18 -13.76
C PRO A 148 15.39 -2.14 -14.95
N ARG A 149 14.79 -3.32 -14.83
CA ARG A 149 14.78 -4.33 -15.89
C ARG A 149 13.35 -4.64 -16.26
N VAL A 150 13.05 -4.54 -17.52
CA VAL A 150 11.78 -4.96 -18.07
C VAL A 150 11.89 -6.42 -18.49
N VAL A 151 10.98 -7.25 -18.02
CA VAL A 151 10.91 -8.67 -18.33
C VAL A 151 9.60 -8.94 -19.05
N VAL A 152 9.68 -9.60 -20.19
CA VAL A 152 8.51 -10.01 -20.98
C VAL A 152 8.62 -11.49 -21.30
N SER A 153 7.50 -12.19 -21.29
CA SER A 153 7.45 -13.59 -21.72
C SER A 153 7.26 -13.69 -23.23
N ARG A 154 7.60 -14.85 -23.80
CA ARG A 154 7.27 -15.17 -25.18
C ARG A 154 5.75 -15.11 -25.42
N GLY A 155 4.96 -15.57 -24.42
CA GLY A 155 3.51 -15.49 -24.47
C GLY A 155 2.96 -14.07 -24.61
N VAL A 156 3.56 -13.06 -23.95
CA VAL A 156 3.18 -11.65 -24.13
C VAL A 156 3.49 -11.18 -25.55
N LEU A 157 4.69 -11.52 -26.08
CA LEU A 157 5.09 -11.13 -27.43
C LEU A 157 4.19 -11.77 -28.51
N ALA A 158 3.62 -12.95 -28.23
CA ALA A 158 2.67 -13.61 -29.13
C ALA A 158 1.25 -13.07 -29.02
N ALA A 159 0.85 -12.61 -27.81
CA ALA A 159 -0.53 -12.19 -27.52
C ALA A 159 -0.79 -10.70 -27.84
N LEU A 160 0.23 -9.84 -27.72
CA LEU A 160 0.09 -8.39 -27.85
C LEU A 160 0.64 -7.90 -29.19
N ASP A 161 -0.04 -6.94 -29.79
CA ASP A 161 0.52 -6.14 -30.85
C ASP A 161 1.57 -5.14 -30.32
N GLU A 162 2.30 -4.49 -31.22
CA GLU A 162 3.36 -3.56 -30.85
C GLU A 162 2.84 -2.37 -30.01
N GLY A 163 1.65 -1.85 -30.31
CA GLY A 163 1.02 -0.76 -29.56
C GLY A 163 0.60 -1.18 -28.16
N GLU A 164 -0.01 -2.36 -28.04
CA GLU A 164 -0.40 -2.98 -26.79
C GLU A 164 0.81 -3.27 -25.91
N LEU A 165 1.88 -3.82 -26.50
CA LEU A 165 3.13 -4.11 -25.79
C LEU A 165 3.75 -2.84 -25.24
N ARG A 166 3.87 -1.77 -26.03
CA ARG A 166 4.42 -0.48 -25.56
C ARG A 166 3.57 0.11 -24.43
N ALA A 167 2.24 0.01 -24.51
CA ALA A 167 1.35 0.48 -23.45
C ALA A 167 1.55 -0.28 -22.14
N VAL A 168 1.71 -1.60 -22.17
CA VAL A 168 2.02 -2.43 -21.00
C VAL A 168 3.42 -2.10 -20.44
N LEU A 169 4.42 -1.91 -21.29
CA LEU A 169 5.77 -1.55 -20.84
C LEU A 169 5.80 -0.19 -20.14
N ASP A 170 5.07 0.81 -20.65
CA ASP A 170 4.96 2.13 -20.00
C ASP A 170 4.17 2.04 -18.68
N HIS A 171 3.17 1.16 -18.57
CA HIS A 171 2.48 0.85 -17.33
C HIS A 171 3.45 0.26 -16.30
N GLU A 172 4.23 -0.76 -16.65
CA GLU A 172 5.23 -1.36 -15.77
C GLU A 172 6.33 -0.36 -15.36
N LEU A 173 6.77 0.49 -16.28
CA LEU A 173 7.72 1.55 -15.99
C LEU A 173 7.16 2.59 -15.00
N ALA A 174 5.86 2.84 -15.03
CA ALA A 174 5.20 3.72 -14.08
C ALA A 174 5.34 3.21 -12.63
N HIS A 175 5.20 1.90 -12.39
CA HIS A 175 5.40 1.31 -11.06
C HIS A 175 6.81 1.55 -10.51
N VAL A 176 7.82 1.40 -11.34
CA VAL A 176 9.21 1.61 -10.93
C VAL A 176 9.51 3.08 -10.69
N THR A 177 9.06 3.95 -11.60
CA THR A 177 9.33 5.40 -11.52
C THR A 177 8.65 6.04 -10.30
N ALA A 178 7.42 5.63 -10.00
CA ALA A 178 6.67 6.14 -8.86
C ALA A 178 6.97 5.41 -7.53
N ARG A 179 7.88 4.42 -7.54
CA ARG A 179 8.22 3.63 -6.35
C ARG A 179 6.99 3.04 -5.66
N HIS A 180 6.05 2.51 -6.44
CA HIS A 180 4.81 1.93 -5.93
C HIS A 180 5.05 0.83 -4.89
N ASP A 181 6.17 0.14 -4.96
CA ASP A 181 6.65 -0.82 -3.98
C ASP A 181 6.78 -0.24 -2.56
N LEU A 182 7.29 0.98 -2.42
CA LEU A 182 7.43 1.66 -1.12
C LEU A 182 6.07 2.14 -0.60
N VAL A 183 5.17 2.54 -1.49
CA VAL A 183 3.81 2.96 -1.15
C VAL A 183 2.99 1.80 -0.56
N VAL A 184 3.20 0.60 -1.07
CA VAL A 184 2.48 -0.61 -0.70
C VAL A 184 3.06 -1.26 0.56
N LEU A 185 4.36 -1.14 0.78
CA LEU A 185 5.10 -1.82 1.86
C LEU A 185 4.49 -1.65 3.27
N PRO A 186 4.03 -0.44 3.71
CA PRO A 186 3.39 -0.28 5.01
C PRO A 186 2.13 -1.14 5.15
N PHE A 187 1.33 -1.28 4.10
CA PHE A 187 0.11 -2.08 4.12
C PHE A 187 0.39 -3.58 4.11
N VAL A 188 1.45 -4.02 3.45
CA VAL A 188 1.95 -5.40 3.55
C VAL A 188 2.36 -5.70 4.99
N ALA A 189 3.10 -4.79 5.63
CA ALA A 189 3.51 -4.94 7.02
C ALA A 189 2.32 -4.92 7.99
N LEU A 190 1.34 -4.00 7.79
CA LEU A 190 0.09 -3.98 8.57
C LEU A 190 -0.70 -5.28 8.42
N GLY A 191 -0.82 -5.81 7.20
CA GLY A 191 -1.49 -7.09 6.96
C GLY A 191 -0.81 -8.28 7.63
N ALA A 192 0.51 -8.30 7.63
CA ALA A 192 1.29 -9.34 8.33
C ALA A 192 1.20 -9.19 9.87
N THR A 193 1.01 -7.96 10.38
CA THR A 193 0.86 -7.69 11.80
C THR A 193 -0.56 -8.00 12.28
N PHE A 194 -1.58 -7.61 11.51
CA PHE A 194 -3.00 -7.70 11.86
C PHE A 194 -3.82 -8.43 10.78
N PRO A 195 -3.55 -9.72 10.50
CA PRO A 195 -4.13 -10.44 9.37
C PRO A 195 -5.66 -10.64 9.46
N ARG A 196 -6.22 -10.56 10.67
CA ARG A 196 -7.65 -10.74 10.92
C ARG A 196 -8.46 -9.44 10.92
N LEU A 197 -7.79 -8.27 10.86
CA LEU A 197 -8.48 -6.98 10.93
C LEU A 197 -9.07 -6.62 9.55
N PRO A 198 -10.43 -6.54 9.42
CA PRO A 198 -11.07 -6.27 8.13
C PRO A 198 -10.62 -4.93 7.52
N ALA A 199 -10.45 -3.88 8.33
CA ALA A 199 -9.98 -2.57 7.88
C ALA A 199 -8.61 -2.65 7.18
N VAL A 200 -7.68 -3.47 7.71
CA VAL A 200 -6.35 -3.65 7.13
C VAL A 200 -6.44 -4.36 5.78
N ARG A 201 -7.29 -5.40 5.67
CA ARG A 201 -7.52 -6.09 4.40
C ARG A 201 -8.15 -5.17 3.36
N CYS A 202 -9.15 -4.37 3.75
CA CYS A 202 -9.73 -3.33 2.89
C CYS A 202 -8.66 -2.35 2.41
N ALA A 203 -7.81 -1.84 3.30
CA ALA A 203 -6.73 -0.92 2.97
C ALA A 203 -5.74 -1.54 1.96
N GLN A 204 -5.31 -2.79 2.19
CA GLN A 204 -4.43 -3.51 1.28
C GLN A 204 -5.02 -3.61 -0.13
N GLN A 205 -6.29 -4.03 -0.24
CA GLN A 205 -6.97 -4.19 -1.52
C GLN A 205 -7.14 -2.87 -2.26
N GLN A 206 -7.54 -1.81 -1.55
CA GLN A 206 -7.75 -0.50 -2.15
C GLN A 206 -6.44 0.17 -2.55
N VAL A 207 -5.40 0.10 -1.72
CA VAL A 207 -4.08 0.63 -2.07
C VAL A 207 -3.51 -0.11 -3.28
N ALA A 208 -3.65 -1.42 -3.36
CA ALA A 208 -3.26 -2.20 -4.52
C ALA A 208 -3.98 -1.73 -5.78
N LEU A 209 -5.31 -1.60 -5.74
CA LEU A 209 -6.10 -1.12 -6.87
C LEU A 209 -5.71 0.30 -7.30
N LEU A 210 -5.55 1.23 -6.34
CA LEU A 210 -5.21 2.62 -6.63
C LEU A 210 -3.82 2.77 -7.26
N VAL A 211 -2.87 1.96 -6.84
CA VAL A 211 -1.52 1.92 -7.41
C VAL A 211 -1.56 1.46 -8.87
N GLU A 212 -2.38 0.45 -9.18
CA GLU A 212 -2.61 0.00 -10.56
C GLU A 212 -3.29 1.08 -11.42
N VAL A 213 -4.32 1.74 -10.87
CA VAL A 213 -5.02 2.84 -11.55
C VAL A 213 -4.08 4.02 -11.83
N LEU A 214 -3.16 4.34 -10.93
CA LEU A 214 -2.15 5.38 -11.14
C LEU A 214 -1.14 5.01 -12.23
N ALA A 215 -0.78 3.73 -12.34
CA ALA A 215 0.07 3.24 -13.42
C ALA A 215 -0.66 3.30 -14.76
N ASP A 216 -1.95 2.93 -14.80
CA ASP A 216 -2.82 3.08 -15.97
C ASP A 216 -2.92 4.55 -16.42
N ASP A 217 -3.18 5.47 -15.49
CA ASP A 217 -3.27 6.92 -15.79
C ASP A 217 -1.95 7.46 -16.36
N ARG A 218 -0.81 6.92 -15.93
CA ARG A 218 0.49 7.33 -16.45
C ARG A 218 0.73 6.77 -17.86
N ALA A 219 0.39 5.51 -18.11
CA ALA A 219 0.52 4.89 -19.42
C ALA A 219 -0.38 5.56 -20.47
N THR A 220 -1.62 5.92 -20.07
CA THR A 220 -2.58 6.59 -20.97
C THR A 220 -2.24 8.04 -21.31
N ARG A 221 -1.20 8.63 -20.74
CA ARG A 221 -0.67 9.93 -21.23
C ARG A 221 0.01 9.82 -22.58
N ARG A 222 0.43 8.60 -22.99
CA ARG A 222 1.15 8.33 -24.22
C ARG A 222 0.46 7.35 -25.13
N HIS A 223 -0.46 6.54 -24.60
CA HIS A 223 -1.15 5.47 -25.29
C HIS A 223 -2.66 5.65 -25.22
N ASP A 224 -3.37 5.18 -26.26
CA ASP A 224 -4.83 5.16 -26.25
C ASP A 224 -5.35 4.24 -25.12
N ARG A 225 -6.40 4.70 -24.43
CA ARG A 225 -7.03 3.99 -23.31
C ARG A 225 -7.57 2.62 -23.73
N ARG A 226 -8.13 2.52 -24.93
CA ARG A 226 -8.68 1.26 -25.47
C ARG A 226 -7.58 0.25 -25.78
N VAL A 227 -6.41 0.73 -26.23
CA VAL A 227 -5.23 -0.13 -26.46
C VAL A 227 -4.77 -0.74 -25.15
N LEU A 228 -4.61 0.08 -24.10
CA LEU A 228 -4.22 -0.41 -22.78
C LEU A 228 -5.29 -1.34 -22.18
N ALA A 229 -6.58 -1.01 -22.30
CA ALA A 229 -7.67 -1.86 -21.80
C ALA A 229 -7.65 -3.26 -22.45
N ARG A 230 -7.48 -3.34 -23.78
CA ARG A 230 -7.35 -4.62 -24.49
C ARG A 230 -6.13 -5.40 -24.04
N ALA A 231 -4.98 -4.75 -23.90
CA ALA A 231 -3.75 -5.37 -23.43
C ALA A 231 -3.91 -5.94 -22.02
N LEU A 232 -4.54 -5.19 -21.09
CA LEU A 232 -4.84 -5.65 -19.74
C LEU A 232 -5.72 -6.90 -19.70
N CYS A 233 -6.76 -6.94 -20.56
CA CYS A 233 -7.61 -8.14 -20.67
C CYS A 233 -6.84 -9.35 -21.20
N LYS A 234 -5.94 -9.17 -22.18
CA LYS A 234 -5.11 -10.26 -22.71
C LYS A 234 -4.09 -10.78 -21.71
N VAL A 235 -3.41 -9.87 -20.99
CA VAL A 235 -2.40 -10.22 -19.98
C VAL A 235 -3.05 -10.67 -18.68
N GLY A 236 -4.16 -10.07 -18.27
CA GLY A 236 -4.88 -10.42 -17.04
C GLY A 236 -5.52 -11.80 -17.06
N ALA A 237 -5.77 -12.37 -18.24
CA ALA A 237 -6.19 -13.75 -18.40
C ALA A 237 -5.05 -14.77 -18.14
N GLY A 238 -3.79 -14.34 -18.27
CA GLY A 238 -2.60 -15.09 -17.90
C GLY A 238 -2.11 -14.62 -16.52
N GLN A 239 -2.40 -15.39 -15.47
CA GLN A 239 -1.99 -15.03 -14.10
C GLN A 239 -0.48 -14.79 -14.02
N ALA A 240 -0.06 -13.61 -13.54
CA ALA A 240 1.33 -13.33 -13.23
C ALA A 240 1.83 -14.25 -12.10
N PRO A 241 3.04 -14.85 -12.22
CA PRO A 241 3.63 -15.61 -11.13
C PRO A 241 3.82 -14.73 -9.88
N ALA A 242 3.65 -15.33 -8.71
CA ALA A 242 3.73 -14.70 -7.39
C ALA A 242 5.15 -14.18 -7.05
N GLY A 243 5.70 -13.26 -7.82
CA GLY A 243 7.06 -12.71 -7.66
C GLY A 243 7.25 -11.34 -8.31
N GLY A 244 6.31 -10.90 -9.15
CA GLY A 244 6.23 -9.50 -9.59
C GLY A 244 5.73 -8.61 -8.45
N LEU A 245 5.83 -7.30 -8.59
CA LEU A 245 5.37 -6.28 -7.64
C LEU A 245 3.88 -6.37 -7.26
N GLY A 246 3.15 -7.35 -7.78
CA GLY A 246 1.77 -7.60 -7.42
C GLY A 246 1.63 -8.01 -5.96
N ILE A 247 0.87 -7.24 -5.18
CA ILE A 247 0.25 -7.66 -3.91
C ILE A 247 -0.70 -8.87 -4.16
N ALA A 248 -0.65 -9.47 -5.32
CA ALA A 248 -1.45 -10.62 -5.74
C ALA A 248 -1.23 -11.88 -4.89
N GLY A 249 -0.30 -11.86 -3.93
CA GLY A 249 -0.08 -13.00 -3.02
C GLY A 249 -1.11 -13.14 -1.90
N SER A 250 -2.01 -12.17 -1.67
CA SER A 250 -2.99 -12.22 -0.57
C SER A 250 -4.46 -12.27 -1.01
N GLY A 251 -4.74 -12.05 -2.28
CA GLY A 251 -6.09 -12.19 -2.86
C GLY A 251 -6.13 -13.39 -3.79
N GLY A 252 -7.06 -14.34 -3.57
CA GLY A 252 -7.26 -15.45 -4.49
C GLY A 252 -7.62 -14.96 -5.91
N PRO A 253 -7.62 -15.86 -6.91
CA PRO A 253 -7.83 -15.56 -8.34
C PRO A 253 -9.09 -14.72 -8.63
N ALA A 254 -10.13 -14.82 -7.81
CA ALA A 254 -11.36 -14.05 -7.95
C ALA A 254 -11.20 -12.54 -7.65
N VAL A 255 -10.28 -12.16 -6.75
CA VAL A 255 -10.03 -10.74 -6.41
C VAL A 255 -9.21 -10.06 -7.51
N SER A 256 -8.26 -10.77 -8.11
CA SER A 256 -7.47 -10.27 -9.23
C SER A 256 -8.32 -10.02 -10.48
N GLY A 257 -9.26 -10.93 -10.79
CA GLY A 257 -10.19 -10.75 -11.93
C GLY A 257 -11.10 -9.53 -11.80
N SER A 258 -11.63 -9.27 -10.60
CA SER A 258 -12.48 -8.11 -10.35
C SER A 258 -11.71 -6.78 -10.50
N ALA A 259 -10.47 -6.73 -10.06
CA ALA A 259 -9.61 -5.53 -10.20
C ALA A 259 -9.28 -5.21 -11.66
N VAL A 260 -9.02 -6.22 -12.49
CA VAL A 260 -8.79 -6.03 -13.94
C VAL A 260 -10.04 -5.47 -14.61
N LEU A 261 -11.23 -6.00 -14.27
CA LEU A 261 -12.49 -5.50 -14.82
C LEU A 261 -12.76 -4.04 -14.43
N VAL A 262 -12.56 -3.68 -13.16
CA VAL A 262 -12.71 -2.29 -12.69
C VAL A 262 -11.77 -1.34 -13.43
N ARG A 263 -10.51 -1.76 -13.67
CA ARG A 263 -9.53 -0.96 -14.41
C ARG A 263 -9.91 -0.84 -15.88
N ALA A 264 -10.30 -1.94 -16.52
CA ALA A 264 -10.73 -1.94 -17.92
C ALA A 264 -11.97 -1.05 -18.12
N ASP A 265 -12.97 -1.16 -17.25
CA ASP A 265 -14.18 -0.32 -17.27
C ASP A 265 -13.80 1.17 -17.13
N ARG A 266 -12.96 1.52 -16.15
CA ARG A 266 -12.47 2.89 -15.95
C ARG A 266 -11.67 3.44 -17.15
N LEU A 267 -10.95 2.59 -17.85
CA LEU A 267 -10.22 2.99 -19.05
C LEU A 267 -11.15 3.25 -20.23
N LEU A 268 -12.21 2.45 -20.37
CA LEU A 268 -13.19 2.56 -21.48
C LEU A 268 -14.20 3.67 -21.22
N ASP A 269 -14.62 3.86 -19.98
CA ASP A 269 -15.52 4.94 -19.53
C ASP A 269 -14.87 5.73 -18.38
N PRO A 270 -14.01 6.70 -18.69
CA PRO A 270 -13.28 7.45 -17.68
C PRO A 270 -14.24 8.32 -16.85
N PRO A 271 -14.23 8.17 -15.51
CA PRO A 271 -15.12 8.94 -14.65
C PRO A 271 -14.77 10.43 -14.69
N ALA A 272 -15.79 11.27 -14.55
CA ALA A 272 -15.58 12.73 -14.49
C ALA A 272 -14.66 13.09 -13.32
N PRO A 273 -13.75 14.08 -13.49
CA PRO A 273 -12.85 14.50 -12.43
C PRO A 273 -13.62 15.02 -11.20
N LEU A 274 -13.01 14.90 -10.03
CA LEU A 274 -13.60 15.46 -8.81
C LEU A 274 -13.63 16.99 -8.88
N PRO A 275 -14.72 17.63 -8.40
CA PRO A 275 -14.73 19.08 -8.19
C PRO A 275 -13.61 19.53 -7.26
N ILE A 276 -13.06 20.72 -7.49
CA ILE A 276 -11.96 21.28 -6.69
C ILE A 276 -12.31 21.31 -5.20
N ALA A 277 -13.56 21.66 -4.85
CA ALA A 277 -14.01 21.66 -3.46
C ALA A 277 -13.95 20.26 -2.81
N ALA A 278 -14.33 19.21 -3.54
CA ALA A 278 -14.24 17.83 -3.05
C ALA A 278 -12.76 17.39 -2.91
N LEU A 279 -11.91 17.80 -3.84
CA LEU A 279 -10.47 17.54 -3.74
C LEU A 279 -9.85 18.23 -2.52
N ALA A 280 -10.19 19.50 -2.29
CA ALA A 280 -9.78 20.26 -1.10
C ALA A 280 -10.27 19.58 0.19
N ALA A 281 -11.53 19.10 0.22
CA ALA A 281 -12.07 18.37 1.37
C ALA A 281 -11.28 17.08 1.67
N VAL A 282 -10.87 16.33 0.64
CA VAL A 282 -10.01 15.14 0.83
C VAL A 282 -8.66 15.51 1.40
N LEU A 283 -8.01 16.58 0.92
CA LEU A 283 -6.72 17.03 1.44
C LEU A 283 -6.84 17.53 2.89
N VAL A 284 -7.90 18.24 3.21
CA VAL A 284 -8.22 18.62 4.61
C VAL A 284 -8.41 17.37 5.47
N ALA A 285 -9.14 16.37 5.00
CA ALA A 285 -9.31 15.11 5.72
C ALA A 285 -7.95 14.41 5.97
N VAL A 286 -7.04 14.41 5.01
CA VAL A 286 -5.66 13.90 5.18
C VAL A 286 -4.96 14.63 6.33
N VAL A 287 -5.00 15.96 6.35
CA VAL A 287 -4.36 16.77 7.41
C VAL A 287 -5.01 16.49 8.77
N LEU A 288 -6.34 16.45 8.84
CA LEU A 288 -7.06 16.17 10.07
C LEU A 288 -6.75 14.77 10.62
N VAL A 289 -6.71 13.75 9.76
CA VAL A 289 -6.36 12.37 10.16
C VAL A 289 -4.93 12.30 10.71
N LEU A 290 -3.97 12.99 10.07
CA LEU A 290 -2.58 13.04 10.54
C LEU A 290 -2.43 13.87 11.83
N ALA A 291 -3.33 14.80 12.08
CA ALA A 291 -3.33 15.59 13.32
C ALA A 291 -3.86 14.78 14.53
N LEU A 292 -4.66 13.74 14.33
CA LEU A 292 -5.25 12.95 15.43
C LEU A 292 -4.22 12.42 16.43
N PRO A 293 -3.11 11.75 16.02
CA PRO A 293 -2.09 11.30 16.95
C PRO A 293 -1.43 12.48 17.70
N VAL A 294 -1.12 13.57 17.01
CA VAL A 294 -0.49 14.75 17.63
C VAL A 294 -1.40 15.37 18.69
N LEU A 295 -2.70 15.50 18.39
CA LEU A 295 -3.70 15.99 19.35
C LEU A 295 -3.84 15.02 20.54
N GLY A 296 -3.80 13.70 20.29
CA GLY A 296 -3.82 12.68 21.32
C GLY A 296 -2.69 12.80 22.33
N LEU A 297 -1.50 13.21 21.90
CA LEU A 297 -0.35 13.47 22.78
C LEU A 297 -0.46 14.80 23.54
N LEU A 298 -1.13 15.81 22.97
CA LEU A 298 -1.26 17.15 23.59
C LEU A 298 -2.43 17.25 24.58
N LEU A 299 -3.53 16.51 24.36
CA LEU A 299 -4.71 16.52 25.23
C LEU A 299 -4.42 16.27 26.73
N PRO A 300 -3.48 15.41 27.14
CA PRO A 300 -3.13 15.24 28.54
C PRO A 300 -2.43 16.42 29.17
N GLN A 301 -2.02 17.43 28.38
CA GLN A 301 -1.27 18.60 28.85
C GLN A 301 -2.17 19.86 28.99
N LEU A 302 -3.41 19.80 28.48
CA LEU A 302 -4.45 20.80 28.64
C LEU A 302 -5.38 20.42 29.78
#